data_2700b803902a77be87fba9e8bea211a0
#
_entry.id   2700b803902a77be87fba9e8bea211a0
#
_cell.length_a   1.000
_cell.length_b   1.000
_cell.length_c   1.000
_cell.angle_alpha   90.00
_cell.angle_beta   90.00
_cell.angle_gamma   90.00
#
_symmetry.space_group_name_H-M   'P 1'
#
loop_
_entity.id
_entity.type
_entity.pdbx_description
1 polymer ?
#
loop_
_entity_poly.entity_id
_entity_poly.type
_entity_poly.pdbx_seq_one_letter_code
_entity_poly.pdbx_strand_id
1 'polypeptide(L)'
;SIRSWQGTPLGERLRLVHAANSRYALGNPAGLPSAASELLFQHAPQASTLDAVDVALAGDGVRIVLDATASEHVADRHVHWLARGIHVITACKLGQGTALARWHAIQAAQQAGNTAYGDSATVGAGLPVLSSLRALQAGGDRIHAIAGVLSGSLAWLFNHYDGMQPFSGFVRQARDAGYTEPVRREDLSGEDV
;
A
#
# COMPACT_ATOMS: atom_id res chain seq x y z
N SER A 1 -9.12 -1.26 -9.28
CA SER A 1 -7.85 -1.35 -10.02
C SER A 1 -7.75 -0.23 -11.06
N ILE A 2 -6.55 0.02 -11.62
CA ILE A 2 -6.37 1.07 -12.65
C ILE A 2 -7.32 0.85 -13.85
N ARG A 3 -7.65 -0.40 -14.19
CA ARG A 3 -8.63 -0.73 -15.23
C ARG A 3 -10.04 -0.19 -14.94
N SER A 4 -10.45 -0.14 -13.69
CA SER A 4 -11.78 0.37 -13.32
C SER A 4 -11.90 1.89 -13.50
N TRP A 5 -10.80 2.59 -13.71
CA TRP A 5 -10.80 4.04 -13.98
C TRP A 5 -10.92 4.39 -15.45
N GLN A 6 -10.71 3.41 -16.36
CA GLN A 6 -10.88 3.65 -17.81
C GLN A 6 -12.30 4.11 -18.13
N GLY A 7 -12.41 5.11 -18.97
CA GLY A 7 -13.70 5.70 -19.35
C GLY A 7 -14.35 6.54 -18.23
N THR A 8 -13.66 6.78 -17.12
CA THR A 8 -14.12 7.72 -16.10
C THR A 8 -13.39 9.07 -16.23
N PRO A 9 -14.02 10.19 -15.81
CA PRO A 9 -13.37 11.51 -15.82
C PRO A 9 -12.05 11.55 -15.04
N LEU A 10 -11.92 10.73 -13.99
CA LEU A 10 -10.67 10.60 -13.23
C LEU A 10 -9.61 9.87 -14.05
N GLY A 11 -9.96 8.77 -14.69
CA GLY A 11 -9.03 7.96 -15.48
C GLY A 11 -8.46 8.71 -16.70
N GLU A 12 -9.24 9.59 -17.29
CA GLU A 12 -8.80 10.45 -18.41
C GLU A 12 -7.74 11.49 -17.97
N ARG A 13 -7.73 11.84 -16.68
CA ARG A 13 -6.75 12.77 -16.09
C ARG A 13 -5.49 12.10 -15.56
N LEU A 14 -5.49 10.77 -15.49
CA LEU A 14 -4.37 9.99 -14.95
C LEU A 14 -3.59 9.33 -16.08
N ARG A 15 -2.27 9.43 -16.00
CA ARG A 15 -1.35 8.76 -16.91
C ARG A 15 -0.42 7.86 -16.13
N LEU A 16 -0.51 6.57 -16.35
CA LEU A 16 0.43 5.59 -15.81
C LEU A 16 1.71 5.65 -16.64
N VAL A 17 2.81 6.11 -16.06
CA VAL A 17 4.09 6.27 -16.77
C VAL A 17 5.11 5.20 -16.39
N HIS A 18 4.93 4.56 -15.24
CA HIS A 18 5.82 3.50 -14.75
C HIS A 18 5.03 2.46 -13.96
N ALA A 19 5.37 1.20 -14.14
CA ALA A 19 4.88 0.09 -13.34
C ALA A 19 6.02 -0.89 -13.07
N ALA A 20 6.13 -1.36 -11.83
CA ALA A 20 7.19 -2.27 -11.42
C ALA A 20 6.69 -3.30 -10.41
N ASN A 21 7.36 -4.44 -10.36
CA ASN A 21 7.29 -5.43 -9.29
C ASN A 21 8.71 -5.69 -8.75
N SER A 22 8.88 -6.71 -7.90
CA SER A 22 10.19 -7.06 -7.32
C SER A 22 11.25 -7.49 -8.34
N ARG A 23 10.89 -7.75 -9.60
CA ARG A 23 11.79 -8.29 -10.63
C ARG A 23 11.89 -7.39 -11.84
N TYR A 24 10.77 -6.84 -12.29
CA TYR A 24 10.64 -6.22 -13.60
C TYR A 24 10.04 -4.83 -13.50
N ALA A 25 10.38 -3.99 -14.46
CA ALA A 25 9.81 -2.66 -14.62
C ALA A 25 9.47 -2.38 -16.08
N LEU A 26 8.41 -1.59 -16.28
CA LEU A 26 8.03 -0.98 -17.54
C LEU A 26 7.90 0.52 -17.33
N GLY A 27 8.49 1.31 -18.22
CA GLY A 27 8.36 2.77 -18.21
C GLY A 27 8.07 3.30 -19.60
N ASN A 28 7.15 4.27 -19.70
CA ASN A 28 6.89 5.04 -20.91
C ASN A 28 6.38 6.44 -20.53
N PRO A 29 7.14 7.50 -20.79
CA PRO A 29 6.71 8.88 -20.48
C PRO A 29 5.41 9.30 -21.21
N ALA A 30 5.13 8.71 -22.38
CA ALA A 30 3.88 8.96 -23.10
C ALA A 30 2.66 8.26 -22.49
N GLY A 31 2.89 7.32 -21.56
CA GLY A 31 1.87 6.53 -20.88
C GLY A 31 1.95 5.05 -21.20
N LEU A 32 1.66 4.24 -20.20
CA LEU A 32 1.53 2.78 -20.31
C LEU A 32 0.05 2.41 -20.52
N PRO A 33 -0.24 1.33 -21.27
CA PRO A 33 -1.60 0.82 -21.38
C PRO A 33 -2.09 0.34 -19.99
N SER A 34 -3.39 0.33 -19.80
CA SER A 34 -4.01 -0.15 -18.56
C SER A 34 -3.72 -1.63 -18.26
N ALA A 35 -3.35 -2.40 -19.28
CA ALA A 35 -2.89 -3.78 -19.16
C ALA A 35 -1.40 -3.89 -18.76
N ALA A 36 -0.73 -2.79 -18.41
CA ALA A 36 0.70 -2.78 -18.08
C ALA A 36 1.08 -3.79 -16.98
N SER A 37 0.19 -4.05 -16.03
CA SER A 37 0.42 -5.07 -15.01
C SER A 37 0.53 -6.50 -15.59
N GLU A 38 -0.23 -6.81 -16.63
CA GLU A 38 -0.13 -8.11 -17.32
C GLU A 38 1.13 -8.19 -18.17
N LEU A 39 1.50 -7.07 -18.82
CA LEU A 39 2.73 -6.98 -19.60
C LEU A 39 3.98 -7.13 -18.73
N LEU A 40 3.94 -6.68 -17.46
CA LEU A 40 5.03 -6.88 -16.50
C LEU A 40 5.36 -8.36 -16.29
N PHE A 41 4.37 -9.23 -16.30
CA PHE A 41 4.57 -10.67 -16.11
C PHE A 41 5.03 -11.40 -17.38
N GLN A 42 4.78 -10.82 -18.54
CA GLN A 42 5.01 -11.49 -19.83
C GLN A 42 6.28 -11.01 -20.55
N HIS A 43 6.62 -9.73 -20.52
CA HIS A 43 7.58 -9.15 -21.44
C HIS A 43 8.39 -7.98 -20.87
N ALA A 44 8.60 -7.89 -19.56
CA ALA A 44 9.33 -6.76 -19.01
C ALA A 44 10.84 -6.86 -19.30
N PRO A 45 11.42 -5.94 -20.06
CA PRO A 45 12.82 -6.02 -20.51
C PRO A 45 13.81 -5.48 -19.47
N GLN A 46 13.37 -4.87 -18.39
CA GLN A 46 14.26 -4.16 -17.48
C GLN A 46 14.13 -4.68 -16.05
N ALA A 47 15.26 -4.73 -15.33
CA ALA A 47 15.27 -4.95 -13.90
C ALA A 47 14.57 -3.78 -13.17
N SER A 48 13.80 -4.10 -12.14
CA SER A 48 13.15 -3.08 -11.31
C SER A 48 14.20 -2.37 -10.45
N THR A 49 14.20 -1.04 -10.49
CA THR A 49 14.98 -0.20 -9.58
C THR A 49 14.11 0.96 -9.10
N LEU A 50 14.32 1.42 -7.85
CA LEU A 50 13.60 2.58 -7.33
C LEU A 50 14.05 3.89 -7.99
N ASP A 51 15.28 3.95 -8.48
CA ASP A 51 15.78 5.11 -9.21
C ASP A 51 15.06 5.29 -10.57
N ALA A 52 14.62 4.19 -11.19
CA ALA A 52 13.79 4.26 -12.40
C ALA A 52 12.42 4.91 -12.12
N VAL A 53 11.87 4.75 -10.92
CA VAL A 53 10.65 5.45 -10.49
C VAL A 53 10.90 6.95 -10.41
N ASP A 54 12.01 7.36 -9.80
CA ASP A 54 12.39 8.77 -9.68
C ASP A 54 12.56 9.44 -11.05
N VAL A 55 13.19 8.73 -12.00
CA VAL A 55 13.34 9.18 -13.40
C VAL A 55 11.98 9.28 -14.10
N ALA A 56 11.12 8.30 -13.94
CA ALA A 56 9.79 8.30 -14.56
C ALA A 56 8.89 9.44 -14.05
N LEU A 57 9.14 9.91 -12.83
CA LEU A 57 8.42 11.00 -12.19
C LEU A 57 9.16 12.35 -12.29
N ALA A 58 10.24 12.41 -13.06
CA ALA A 58 10.90 13.67 -13.39
C ALA A 58 10.07 14.43 -14.43
N GLY A 59 9.45 15.53 -14.04
CA GLY A 59 8.61 16.34 -14.93
C GLY A 59 7.66 17.24 -14.15
N ASP A 60 6.89 18.02 -14.90
CA ASP A 60 5.90 18.94 -14.37
C ASP A 60 4.55 18.24 -14.10
N GLY A 61 3.76 18.86 -13.22
CA GLY A 61 2.43 18.41 -12.87
C GLY A 61 2.35 17.60 -11.58
N VAL A 62 1.16 17.09 -11.29
CA VAL A 62 0.91 16.28 -10.09
C VAL A 62 1.49 14.88 -10.31
N ARG A 63 2.38 14.49 -9.41
CA ARG A 63 3.10 13.20 -9.45
C ARG A 63 2.67 12.34 -8.28
N ILE A 64 2.33 11.09 -8.56
CA ILE A 64 1.78 10.16 -7.56
C ILE A 64 2.48 8.80 -7.70
N VAL A 65 2.98 8.29 -6.59
CA VAL A 65 3.40 6.89 -6.45
C VAL A 65 2.27 6.10 -5.81
N LEU A 66 1.94 4.94 -6.39
CA LEU A 66 1.07 3.93 -5.79
C LEU A 66 1.94 2.77 -5.32
N ASP A 67 2.08 2.62 -4.01
CA ASP A 67 2.80 1.49 -3.42
C ASP A 67 1.82 0.42 -2.92
N ALA A 68 1.79 -0.70 -3.62
CA ALA A 68 1.03 -1.90 -3.27
C ALA A 68 1.97 -3.07 -2.92
N THR A 69 3.16 -2.78 -2.40
CA THR A 69 4.15 -3.78 -2.02
C THR A 69 4.08 -4.11 -0.53
N ALA A 70 4.77 -5.17 -0.13
CA ALA A 70 5.11 -5.48 1.27
C ALA A 70 6.63 -5.33 1.46
N SER A 71 7.23 -4.26 0.91
CA SER A 71 8.69 -4.07 0.86
C SER A 71 9.12 -2.90 1.73
N GLU A 72 9.94 -3.19 2.73
CA GLU A 72 10.54 -2.15 3.57
C GLU A 72 11.42 -1.18 2.74
N HIS A 73 12.15 -1.71 1.76
CA HIS A 73 12.97 -0.90 0.88
C HIS A 73 12.15 0.13 0.06
N VAL A 74 10.93 -0.22 -0.35
CA VAL A 74 10.00 0.73 -1.00
C VAL A 74 9.46 1.73 0.03
N ALA A 75 9.08 1.26 1.21
CA ALA A 75 8.56 2.11 2.28
C ALA A 75 9.59 3.16 2.74
N ASP A 76 10.87 2.82 2.78
CA ASP A 76 11.96 3.77 3.08
C ASP A 76 12.05 4.91 2.07
N ARG A 77 11.63 4.69 0.82
CA ARG A 77 11.64 5.69 -0.22
C ARG A 77 10.49 6.71 -0.11
N HIS A 78 9.45 6.43 0.66
CA HIS A 78 8.30 7.32 0.83
C HIS A 78 8.71 8.73 1.28
N VAL A 79 9.57 8.83 2.28
CA VAL A 79 10.08 10.13 2.78
C VAL A 79 10.75 10.93 1.66
N HIS A 80 11.58 10.27 0.86
CA HIS A 80 12.28 10.90 -0.26
C HIS A 80 11.30 11.44 -1.32
N TRP A 81 10.30 10.66 -1.70
CA TRP A 81 9.30 11.08 -2.68
C TRP A 81 8.46 12.25 -2.17
N LEU A 82 7.96 12.16 -0.94
CA LEU A 82 7.15 13.21 -0.33
C LEU A 82 7.90 14.54 -0.27
N ALA A 83 9.16 14.53 0.19
CA ALA A 83 9.99 15.73 0.28
C ALA A 83 10.27 16.39 -1.09
N ARG A 84 10.17 15.62 -2.18
CA ARG A 84 10.35 16.12 -3.57
C ARG A 84 9.05 16.51 -4.27
N GLY A 85 7.96 16.67 -3.54
CA GLY A 85 6.67 17.06 -4.09
C GLY A 85 5.94 15.92 -4.83
N ILE A 86 6.27 14.65 -4.52
CA ILE A 86 5.61 13.47 -5.09
C ILE A 86 4.66 12.92 -4.04
N HIS A 87 3.37 12.85 -4.35
CA HIS A 87 2.38 12.25 -3.47
C HIS A 87 2.55 10.74 -3.42
N VAL A 88 2.28 10.15 -2.26
CA VAL A 88 2.32 8.69 -2.07
C VAL A 88 0.97 8.19 -1.64
N ILE A 89 0.49 7.12 -2.28
CA ILE A 89 -0.68 6.34 -1.86
C ILE A 89 -0.18 4.92 -1.62
N THR A 90 -0.39 4.37 -0.43
CA THR A 90 0.17 3.08 -0.07
C THR A 90 -0.83 2.16 0.59
N ALA A 91 -0.72 0.86 0.30
CA ALA A 91 -1.29 -0.23 1.08
C ALA A 91 -0.22 -0.93 1.93
N CYS A 92 1.06 -0.53 1.80
CA CYS A 92 2.18 -1.09 2.55
C CYS A 92 2.13 -0.63 4.02
N LYS A 93 1.90 -1.54 4.93
CA LYS A 93 1.84 -1.29 6.39
C LYS A 93 3.18 -0.81 6.93
N LEU A 94 4.30 -1.24 6.33
CA LEU A 94 5.65 -0.93 6.78
C LEU A 94 6.01 0.57 6.70
N GLY A 95 5.28 1.36 5.93
CA GLY A 95 5.49 2.80 5.84
C GLY A 95 5.30 3.51 7.18
N GLN A 96 4.21 3.23 7.88
CA GLN A 96 3.87 3.87 9.17
C GLN A 96 3.74 2.89 10.34
N GLY A 97 3.65 1.59 10.08
CA GLY A 97 3.35 0.58 11.07
C GLY A 97 4.54 0.04 11.86
N THR A 98 5.78 0.41 11.52
CA THR A 98 6.97 -0.18 12.15
C THR A 98 7.57 0.71 13.24
N ALA A 99 8.17 1.83 12.87
CA ALA A 99 8.90 2.69 13.80
C ALA A 99 8.29 4.09 13.86
N LEU A 100 8.07 4.61 15.07
CA LEU A 100 7.55 5.97 15.29
C LEU A 100 8.43 7.03 14.61
N ALA A 101 9.74 6.82 14.54
CA ALA A 101 10.66 7.71 13.86
C ALA A 101 10.36 7.81 12.35
N ARG A 102 10.01 6.69 11.69
CA ARG A 102 9.62 6.69 10.28
C ARG A 102 8.30 7.44 10.08
N TRP A 103 7.32 7.23 10.96
CA TRP A 103 6.07 7.99 10.93
C TRP A 103 6.30 9.49 11.02
N HIS A 104 7.12 9.96 11.96
CA HIS A 104 7.49 11.37 12.09
C HIS A 104 8.21 11.89 10.84
N ALA A 105 9.13 11.12 10.26
CA ALA A 105 9.83 11.49 9.04
C ALA A 105 8.87 11.65 7.84
N ILE A 106 7.88 10.77 7.71
CA ILE A 106 6.82 10.88 6.69
C ILE A 106 6.00 12.16 6.90
N GLN A 107 5.57 12.47 8.12
CA GLN A 107 4.82 13.69 8.43
C GLN A 107 5.64 14.96 8.09
N ALA A 108 6.91 14.99 8.49
CA ALA A 108 7.80 16.10 8.18
C ALA A 108 8.03 16.28 6.66
N ALA A 109 8.21 15.18 5.94
CA ALA A 109 8.38 15.18 4.49
C ALA A 109 7.12 15.65 3.74
N GLN A 110 5.93 15.25 4.21
CA GLN A 110 4.66 15.75 3.67
C GLN A 110 4.55 17.27 3.79
N GLN A 111 4.88 17.81 4.95
CA GLN A 111 4.85 19.26 5.20
C GLN A 111 5.88 19.98 4.31
N ALA A 112 7.11 19.50 4.26
CA ALA A 112 8.19 20.09 3.48
C ALA A 112 7.90 20.09 1.97
N GLY A 113 7.35 19.01 1.46
CA GLY A 113 7.03 18.83 0.03
C GLY A 113 5.65 19.31 -0.38
N ASN A 114 4.81 19.77 0.57
CA ASN A 114 3.39 20.07 0.35
C ASN A 114 2.65 18.91 -0.36
N THR A 115 2.83 17.70 0.16
CA THR A 115 2.35 16.46 -0.46
C THR A 115 1.27 15.78 0.37
N ALA A 116 0.55 14.85 -0.23
CA ALA A 116 -0.41 13.97 0.42
C ALA A 116 0.17 12.57 0.58
N TYR A 117 -0.13 11.94 1.71
CA TYR A 117 0.14 10.53 1.99
C TYR A 117 -1.17 9.79 2.21
N GLY A 118 -1.57 8.97 1.27
CA GLY A 118 -2.81 8.19 1.30
C GLY A 118 -2.53 6.79 1.87
N ASP A 119 -2.88 6.57 3.12
CA ASP A 119 -2.60 5.36 3.89
C ASP A 119 -3.85 4.62 4.37
N SER A 120 -5.02 4.98 3.88
CA SER A 120 -6.29 4.45 4.38
C SER A 120 -6.42 2.92 4.26
N ALA A 121 -5.67 2.29 3.36
CA ALA A 121 -5.67 0.84 3.18
C ALA A 121 -4.62 0.10 4.06
N THR A 122 -3.83 0.82 4.86
CA THR A 122 -2.78 0.20 5.68
C THR A 122 -3.31 -0.42 6.97
N VAL A 123 -4.50 -0.02 7.42
CA VAL A 123 -5.18 -0.58 8.61
C VAL A 123 -6.60 -0.98 8.23
N GLY A 124 -6.93 -2.26 8.44
CA GLY A 124 -8.26 -2.79 8.16
C GLY A 124 -8.61 -2.87 6.67
N ALA A 125 -7.63 -2.88 5.79
CA ALA A 125 -7.77 -2.97 4.33
C ALA A 125 -8.80 -1.97 3.76
N GLY A 126 -9.96 -2.44 3.29
CA GLY A 126 -11.04 -1.61 2.75
C GLY A 126 -11.94 -0.96 3.80
N LEU A 127 -11.76 -1.24 5.08
CA LEU A 127 -12.54 -0.60 6.14
C LEU A 127 -12.10 0.85 6.34
N PRO A 128 -13.01 1.81 6.54
CA PRO A 128 -12.68 3.23 6.67
C PRO A 128 -12.14 3.60 8.07
N VAL A 129 -11.24 2.78 8.65
CA VAL A 129 -10.78 2.96 10.04
C VAL A 129 -10.05 4.29 10.20
N LEU A 130 -8.95 4.48 9.46
CA LEU A 130 -8.13 5.69 9.58
C LEU A 130 -8.88 6.95 9.15
N SER A 131 -9.69 6.88 8.11
CA SER A 131 -10.49 8.02 7.65
C SER A 131 -11.56 8.42 8.67
N SER A 132 -12.22 7.45 9.31
CA SER A 132 -13.20 7.73 10.36
C SER A 132 -12.55 8.36 11.58
N LEU A 133 -11.39 7.85 12.03
CA LEU A 133 -10.65 8.43 13.15
C LEU A 133 -10.23 9.89 12.87
N ARG A 134 -9.73 10.15 11.66
CA ARG A 134 -9.35 11.51 11.24
C ARG A 134 -10.57 12.44 11.15
N ALA A 135 -11.70 11.95 10.67
CA ALA A 135 -12.92 12.74 10.61
C ALA A 135 -13.43 13.12 12.00
N LEU A 136 -13.41 12.20 12.97
CA LEU A 136 -13.77 12.47 14.36
C LEU A 136 -12.84 13.52 14.98
N GLN A 137 -11.51 13.36 14.82
CA GLN A 137 -10.53 14.33 15.31
C GLN A 137 -10.70 15.71 14.69
N ALA A 138 -10.95 15.78 13.39
CA ALA A 138 -11.19 17.03 12.68
C ALA A 138 -12.48 17.72 13.14
N GLY A 139 -13.48 16.93 13.58
CA GLY A 139 -14.71 17.43 14.21
C GLY A 139 -14.55 17.90 15.66
N GLY A 140 -13.35 17.75 16.23
CA GLY A 140 -13.06 18.13 17.62
C GLY A 140 -13.34 17.02 18.65
N ASP A 141 -13.68 15.81 18.22
CA ASP A 141 -13.87 14.67 19.10
C ASP A 141 -12.55 14.16 19.70
N ARG A 142 -12.66 13.62 20.91
CA ARG A 142 -11.55 12.97 21.62
C ARG A 142 -11.73 11.46 21.57
N ILE A 143 -10.77 10.78 20.93
CA ILE A 143 -10.78 9.32 20.88
C ILE A 143 -10.21 8.78 22.18
N HIS A 144 -11.04 8.08 22.96
CA HIS A 144 -10.65 7.50 24.25
C HIS A 144 -10.16 6.05 24.13
N ALA A 145 -10.69 5.30 23.18
CA ALA A 145 -10.31 3.91 22.96
C ALA A 145 -10.61 3.51 21.50
N ILE A 146 -9.84 2.57 21.00
CA ILE A 146 -10.07 1.89 19.73
C ILE A 146 -10.05 0.39 20.04
N ALA A 147 -11.11 -0.34 19.66
CA ALA A 147 -11.21 -1.77 19.85
C ALA A 147 -11.86 -2.42 18.63
N GLY A 148 -11.30 -3.54 18.18
CA GLY A 148 -11.81 -4.27 17.03
C GLY A 148 -10.84 -5.35 16.55
N VAL A 149 -11.30 -6.18 15.61
CA VAL A 149 -10.45 -7.13 14.89
C VAL A 149 -10.13 -6.47 13.54
N LEU A 150 -8.91 -6.01 13.38
CA LEU A 150 -8.46 -5.27 12.20
C LEU A 150 -7.73 -6.15 11.18
N SER A 151 -7.28 -7.34 11.60
CA SER A 151 -6.65 -8.33 10.72
C SER A 151 -7.71 -9.24 10.09
N GLY A 152 -7.78 -9.25 8.75
CA GLY A 152 -8.63 -10.16 7.99
C GLY A 152 -8.23 -11.62 8.17
N SER A 153 -6.93 -11.92 8.23
CA SER A 153 -6.36 -13.25 8.45
C SER A 153 -6.78 -13.81 9.80
N LEU A 154 -6.59 -13.02 10.87
CA LEU A 154 -6.98 -13.44 12.23
C LEU A 154 -8.49 -13.55 12.37
N ALA A 155 -9.27 -12.63 11.77
CA ALA A 155 -10.71 -12.72 11.76
C ALA A 155 -11.19 -14.03 11.11
N TRP A 156 -10.62 -14.38 9.96
CA TRP A 156 -10.97 -15.64 9.30
C TRP A 156 -10.59 -16.87 10.16
N LEU A 157 -9.36 -16.89 10.68
CA LEU A 157 -8.86 -18.00 11.50
C LEU A 157 -9.74 -18.22 12.74
N PHE A 158 -9.99 -17.18 13.53
CA PHE A 158 -10.72 -17.31 14.78
C PHE A 158 -12.24 -17.50 14.60
N ASN A 159 -12.81 -17.12 13.48
CA ASN A 159 -14.21 -17.41 13.18
C ASN A 159 -14.45 -18.82 12.67
N HIS A 160 -13.44 -19.51 12.13
CA HIS A 160 -13.59 -20.84 11.54
C HIS A 160 -12.94 -21.95 12.36
N TYR A 161 -12.01 -21.62 13.27
CA TYR A 161 -11.31 -22.61 14.07
C TYR A 161 -12.19 -23.13 15.21
N ASP A 162 -12.54 -24.41 15.14
CA ASP A 162 -13.40 -25.12 16.11
C ASP A 162 -12.64 -26.04 17.06
N GLY A 163 -11.30 -26.12 16.96
CA GLY A 163 -10.46 -27.00 17.75
C GLY A 163 -10.44 -28.48 17.34
N MET A 164 -11.22 -28.88 16.33
CA MET A 164 -11.32 -30.28 15.90
C MET A 164 -10.11 -30.74 15.08
N GLN A 165 -9.35 -29.82 14.54
CA GLN A 165 -8.14 -30.08 13.75
C GLN A 165 -6.94 -29.32 14.32
N PRO A 166 -5.70 -29.76 14.05
CA PRO A 166 -4.53 -29.00 14.43
C PRO A 166 -4.55 -27.59 13.81
N PHE A 167 -4.30 -26.56 14.62
CA PHE A 167 -4.31 -25.15 14.19
C PHE A 167 -3.40 -24.88 12.97
N SER A 168 -2.25 -25.59 12.90
CA SER A 168 -1.34 -25.49 11.75
C SER A 168 -1.97 -25.93 10.41
N GLY A 169 -2.93 -26.85 10.46
CA GLY A 169 -3.72 -27.28 9.30
C GLY A 169 -4.64 -26.15 8.82
N PHE A 170 -5.28 -25.48 9.76
CA PHE A 170 -6.15 -24.35 9.51
C PHE A 170 -5.41 -23.15 8.92
N VAL A 171 -4.22 -22.82 9.44
CA VAL A 171 -3.34 -21.78 8.88
C VAL A 171 -2.96 -22.08 7.42
N ARG A 172 -2.71 -23.37 7.08
CA ARG A 172 -2.48 -23.76 5.68
C ARG A 172 -3.71 -23.52 4.80
N GLN A 173 -4.90 -23.85 5.29
CA GLN A 173 -6.16 -23.61 4.56
C GLN A 173 -6.39 -22.11 4.32
N ALA A 174 -6.17 -21.27 5.33
CA ALA A 174 -6.27 -19.82 5.20
C ALA A 174 -5.34 -19.29 4.10
N ARG A 175 -4.10 -19.77 4.07
CA ARG A 175 -3.13 -19.43 3.02
C ARG A 175 -3.61 -19.84 1.63
N ASP A 176 -4.03 -21.07 1.49
CA ASP A 176 -4.42 -21.64 0.20
C ASP A 176 -5.69 -20.96 -0.33
N ALA A 177 -6.50 -20.40 0.57
CA ALA A 177 -7.65 -19.55 0.27
C ALA A 177 -7.28 -18.06 0.04
N GLY A 178 -6.01 -17.67 0.22
CA GLY A 178 -5.55 -16.29 0.00
C GLY A 178 -5.87 -15.29 1.11
N TYR A 179 -6.11 -15.78 2.34
CA TYR A 179 -6.44 -14.93 3.50
C TYR A 179 -5.24 -14.56 4.37
N THR A 180 -4.03 -15.06 4.06
CA THR A 180 -2.80 -14.72 4.81
C THR A 180 -1.83 -13.92 3.95
N GLU A 181 -1.03 -13.10 4.60
CA GLU A 181 0.13 -12.44 3.98
C GLU A 181 1.20 -13.48 3.56
N PRO A 182 2.16 -13.11 2.70
CA PRO A 182 3.22 -14.03 2.23
C PRO A 182 4.03 -14.64 3.37
N VAL A 183 4.25 -13.89 4.46
CA VAL A 183 4.99 -14.32 5.65
C VAL A 183 4.01 -14.60 6.79
N ARG A 184 3.52 -15.81 6.87
CA ARG A 184 2.52 -16.29 7.85
C ARG A 184 2.86 -16.05 9.32
N ARG A 185 4.13 -15.92 9.65
CA ARG A 185 4.59 -15.68 11.01
C ARG A 185 4.18 -14.29 11.49
N GLU A 186 4.19 -13.33 10.60
CA GLU A 186 3.82 -11.92 10.86
C GLU A 186 2.32 -11.81 11.14
N ASP A 187 1.46 -12.55 10.40
CA ASP A 187 0.02 -12.63 10.68
C ASP A 187 -0.26 -13.15 12.11
N LEU A 188 0.47 -14.22 12.53
CA LEU A 188 0.22 -14.88 13.82
C LEU A 188 0.88 -14.17 15.00
N SER A 189 1.96 -13.44 14.78
CA SER A 189 2.64 -12.64 15.82
C SER A 189 1.92 -11.33 16.12
N GLY A 190 1.01 -10.90 15.24
CA GLY A 190 0.36 -9.61 15.31
C GLY A 190 1.20 -8.45 14.75
N GLU A 191 2.31 -8.75 14.09
CA GLU A 191 3.16 -7.72 13.44
C GLU A 191 2.51 -7.17 12.15
N ASP A 192 1.54 -7.92 11.61
CA ASP A 192 0.79 -7.54 10.40
C ASP A 192 -0.50 -6.73 10.70
N VAL A 193 -0.71 -6.27 11.90
CA VAL A 193 -1.94 -5.54 12.30
C VAL A 193 -1.68 -4.05 12.48
#